data_89fc0c3b251111f71b687f588ca39f1c
#
_entry.id   89fc0c3b251111f71b687f588ca39f1c
#
_cell.length_a   1.000
_cell.length_b   1.000
_cell.length_c   1.000
_cell.angle_alpha   90.00
_cell.angle_beta   90.00
_cell.angle_gamma   90.00
#
_symmetry.space_group_name_H-M   'P 1'
#
loop_
_entity.id
_entity.type
_entity.pdbx_description
1 polymer ?
#
loop_
_entity_poly.entity_id
_entity_poly.type
_entity_poly.pdbx_seq_one_letter_code
_entity_poly.pdbx_strand_id
1 'polypeptide(L)'
;EGDLEVRSSEGILYTLRFGEVLYGTGEAVSAGATETADASSGPGENRYLFITAEFEADRFSEPALPSNMEFDGKDRYDLTDADLANQARHEAHTTWQSDMARRTDRIAELDARFAPWYYVISSESFDKVHLTRTDLTKDKAN
;
A
#
# COMPACT_ATOMS: atom_id res chain seq x y z
N GLU A 1 16.19 14.90 -6.04
CA GLU A 1 14.87 14.54 -6.59
C GLU A 1 14.85 13.03 -6.74
N GLY A 2 13.81 12.40 -6.26
CA GLY A 2 13.64 10.97 -6.33
C GLY A 2 12.27 10.58 -5.80
N ASP A 3 11.83 9.38 -6.17
CA ASP A 3 10.61 8.78 -5.68
C ASP A 3 10.94 7.82 -4.53
N LEU A 4 10.09 7.80 -3.51
CA LEU A 4 10.12 6.77 -2.48
C LEU A 4 9.00 5.77 -2.74
N GLU A 5 9.36 4.52 -2.98
CA GLU A 5 8.41 3.43 -3.13
C GLU A 5 8.25 2.66 -1.82
N VAL A 6 7.01 2.50 -1.42
CA VAL A 6 6.64 1.73 -0.21
C VAL A 6 5.67 0.62 -0.61
N ARG A 7 6.08 -0.63 -0.39
CA ARG A 7 5.27 -1.82 -0.67
C ARG A 7 4.64 -2.38 0.59
N SER A 8 3.32 -2.50 0.58
CA SER A 8 2.60 -3.15 1.68
C SER A 8 2.55 -4.67 1.51
N SER A 9 2.25 -5.37 2.61
CA SER A 9 1.97 -6.82 2.57
C SER A 9 0.71 -7.17 1.78
N GLU A 10 -0.20 -6.22 1.61
CA GLU A 10 -1.44 -6.36 0.84
C GLU A 10 -1.24 -6.19 -0.67
N GLY A 11 -0.01 -5.95 -1.13
CA GLY A 11 0.34 -5.77 -2.54
C GLY A 11 0.03 -4.38 -3.06
N ILE A 12 -0.04 -3.38 -2.19
CA ILE A 12 -0.19 -1.99 -2.60
C ILE A 12 1.21 -1.37 -2.67
N LEU A 13 1.54 -0.81 -3.83
CA LEU A 13 2.71 0.01 -4.06
C LEU A 13 2.31 1.49 -3.94
N TYR A 14 2.84 2.17 -2.94
CA TYR A 14 2.74 3.62 -2.84
C TYR A 14 3.99 4.25 -3.44
N THR A 15 3.80 5.21 -4.34
CA THR A 15 4.90 6.06 -4.85
C THR A 15 4.73 7.47 -4.31
N LEU A 16 5.70 7.89 -3.52
CA LEU A 16 5.77 9.23 -2.94
C LEU A 16 6.77 10.06 -3.74
N ARG A 17 6.28 11.10 -4.41
CA ARG A 17 7.09 12.05 -5.20
C ARG A 17 7.22 13.35 -4.44
N PHE A 18 8.46 13.74 -4.17
CA PHE A 18 8.77 14.98 -3.49
C PHE A 18 9.11 16.06 -4.50
N GLY A 19 8.36 17.16 -4.44
CA GLY A 19 8.57 18.34 -5.29
C GLY A 19 9.56 19.33 -4.71
N GLU A 20 9.54 20.55 -5.27
CA GLU A 20 10.41 21.63 -4.88
C GLU A 20 10.17 22.11 -3.45
N VAL A 21 11.21 22.75 -2.89
CA VAL A 21 11.13 23.39 -1.58
C VAL A 21 10.32 24.67 -1.69
N LEU A 22 9.38 24.82 -0.80
CA LEU A 22 8.60 26.05 -0.62
C LEU A 22 9.09 26.78 0.60
N TYR A 23 9.50 28.03 0.42
CA TYR A 23 9.81 28.95 1.50
C TYR A 23 8.58 29.83 1.76
N GLY A 24 7.98 29.74 2.94
CA GLY A 24 6.81 30.57 3.25
C GLY A 24 6.42 30.55 4.72
N THR A 25 6.09 31.75 5.23
CA THR A 25 5.39 31.96 6.50
C THR A 25 3.88 31.89 6.22
N GLY A 26 3.33 30.71 6.07
CA GLY A 26 1.91 30.49 5.98
C GLY A 26 1.56 29.23 6.74
N GLU A 27 0.39 29.14 7.33
CA GLU A 27 -0.08 27.95 8.03
C GLU A 27 0.05 26.73 7.10
N ALA A 28 1.19 26.04 7.19
CA ALA A 28 1.37 24.77 6.53
C ALA A 28 0.45 23.79 7.23
N VAL A 29 -0.68 23.46 6.62
CA VAL A 29 -1.52 22.36 7.05
C VAL A 29 -0.73 21.08 6.81
N SER A 30 0.06 20.67 7.80
CA SER A 30 0.75 19.41 7.82
C SER A 30 -0.31 18.33 8.10
N ALA A 31 -0.53 17.44 7.15
CA ALA A 31 -1.37 16.28 7.36
C ALA A 31 -0.76 15.41 8.46
N GLY A 32 -1.32 15.45 9.67
CA GLY A 32 -0.95 14.57 10.78
C GLY A 32 -0.26 15.22 11.99
N ALA A 33 -0.10 16.54 12.06
CA ALA A 33 0.38 17.21 13.28
C ALA A 33 -0.80 17.53 14.21
N THR A 34 -0.83 16.91 15.37
CA THR A 34 -1.59 17.41 16.52
C THR A 34 -0.99 18.76 16.95
N GLU A 35 -1.86 19.74 17.20
CA GLU A 35 -1.53 21.12 17.61
C GLU A 35 -0.71 21.16 18.90
N THR A 36 0.60 21.08 18.80
CA THR A 36 1.58 21.51 19.81
C THR A 36 2.89 21.87 19.12
N ALA A 37 2.87 22.85 18.23
CA ALA A 37 4.09 23.40 17.69
C ALA A 37 4.37 24.73 18.36
N ASP A 38 5.41 24.78 19.20
CA ASP A 38 6.04 26.00 19.67
C ASP A 38 6.40 26.89 18.49
N ALA A 39 5.92 28.13 18.52
CA ALA A 39 6.07 29.15 17.48
C ALA A 39 7.48 29.74 17.42
N SER A 40 8.55 28.94 17.46
CA SER A 40 9.94 29.41 17.49
C SER A 40 10.83 28.93 16.34
N SER A 41 10.29 28.23 15.34
CA SER A 41 11.05 27.89 14.13
C SER A 41 10.83 28.95 13.05
N GLY A 42 11.91 29.55 12.54
CA GLY A 42 11.91 30.44 11.38
C GLY A 42 11.25 29.83 10.15
N PRO A 43 11.24 30.48 8.98
CA PRO A 43 10.53 29.99 7.80
C PRO A 43 11.01 28.59 7.46
N GLY A 44 10.20 27.59 7.86
CA GLY A 44 10.51 26.20 7.64
C GLY A 44 10.49 25.88 6.15
N GLU A 45 11.46 25.12 5.69
CA GLU A 45 11.41 24.54 4.36
C GLU A 45 10.26 23.54 4.31
N ASN A 46 9.32 23.76 3.41
CA ASN A 46 8.23 22.85 3.12
C ASN A 46 8.45 22.23 1.73
N ARG A 47 7.87 21.07 1.48
CA ARG A 47 7.94 20.42 0.16
C ARG A 47 6.57 19.94 -0.27
N TYR A 48 6.33 19.99 -1.57
CA TYR A 48 5.18 19.28 -2.13
C TYR A 48 5.41 17.77 -2.08
N LEU A 49 4.34 17.04 -1.79
CA LEU A 49 4.30 15.58 -1.82
C LEU A 49 3.10 15.12 -2.66
N PHE A 50 3.38 14.35 -3.71
CA PHE A 50 2.38 13.60 -4.45
C PHE A 50 2.43 12.14 -4.02
N ILE A 51 1.25 11.53 -3.92
CA ILE A 51 1.11 10.12 -3.57
C ILE A 51 0.25 9.44 -4.62
N THR A 52 0.76 8.35 -5.19
CA THR A 52 -0.02 7.42 -6.02
C THR A 52 -0.03 6.06 -5.36
N ALA A 53 -1.07 5.27 -5.61
CA ALA A 53 -1.21 3.91 -5.13
C ALA A 53 -1.52 2.98 -6.29
N GLU A 54 -0.79 1.87 -6.41
CA GLU A 54 -0.97 0.87 -7.44
C GLU A 54 -1.08 -0.51 -6.82
N PHE A 55 -1.83 -1.40 -7.46
CA PHE A 55 -1.95 -2.78 -7.02
C PHE A 55 -1.02 -3.69 -7.81
N GLU A 56 -0.09 -4.35 -7.11
CA GLU A 56 0.83 -5.34 -7.70
C GLU A 56 0.14 -6.72 -7.74
N ALA A 57 -0.82 -6.91 -8.66
CA ALA A 57 -1.62 -8.14 -8.77
C ALA A 57 -0.76 -9.38 -8.99
N ASP A 58 0.37 -9.25 -9.69
CA ASP A 58 1.29 -10.35 -10.01
C ASP A 58 1.91 -11.02 -8.77
N ARG A 59 1.83 -10.38 -7.61
CA ARG A 59 2.28 -10.96 -6.34
C ARG A 59 1.33 -12.03 -5.79
N PHE A 60 0.13 -12.15 -6.33
CA PHE A 60 -0.91 -13.06 -5.87
C PHE A 60 -1.27 -14.05 -6.95
N SER A 61 -0.60 -15.19 -6.95
CA SER A 61 -0.84 -16.24 -7.93
C SER A 61 -2.28 -16.74 -7.84
N GLU A 62 -2.92 -16.88 -8.99
CA GLU A 62 -4.24 -17.48 -9.09
C GLU A 62 -4.18 -18.96 -8.71
N PRO A 63 -5.00 -19.44 -7.77
CA PRO A 63 -5.11 -20.86 -7.45
C PRO A 63 -5.64 -21.67 -8.63
N ALA A 64 -5.25 -22.93 -8.71
CA ALA A 64 -5.74 -23.83 -9.74
C ALA A 64 -7.26 -23.99 -9.65
N LEU A 65 -7.93 -23.92 -10.79
CA LEU A 65 -9.35 -24.20 -10.90
C LEU A 65 -9.66 -25.67 -10.60
N PRO A 66 -10.86 -26.00 -10.09
CA PRO A 66 -11.31 -27.37 -10.01
C PRO A 66 -11.42 -27.97 -11.41
N SER A 67 -11.14 -29.27 -11.54
CA SER A 67 -11.25 -29.98 -12.82
C SER A 67 -12.71 -30.19 -13.25
N ASN A 68 -13.61 -30.27 -12.28
CA ASN A 68 -15.07 -30.40 -12.45
C ASN A 68 -15.77 -29.89 -11.18
N MET A 69 -17.09 -29.78 -11.22
CA MET A 69 -17.95 -29.36 -10.10
C MET A 69 -18.84 -30.51 -9.62
N GLU A 70 -18.42 -31.77 -9.81
CA GLU A 70 -19.24 -32.94 -9.46
C GLU A 70 -19.47 -33.13 -7.95
N PHE A 71 -18.72 -32.43 -7.13
CA PHE A 71 -18.90 -32.36 -5.68
C PHE A 71 -20.12 -31.51 -5.26
N ASP A 72 -20.60 -30.63 -6.15
CA ASP A 72 -21.72 -29.75 -5.84
C ASP A 72 -23.03 -30.58 -5.76
N GLY A 73 -23.74 -30.37 -4.66
CA GLY A 73 -24.99 -31.11 -4.39
C GLY A 73 -24.83 -32.54 -3.87
N LYS A 74 -23.61 -33.07 -3.70
CA LYS A 74 -23.39 -34.36 -3.04
C LYS A 74 -23.47 -34.26 -1.52
N ASP A 75 -24.03 -35.28 -0.89
CA ASP A 75 -23.95 -35.44 0.55
C ASP A 75 -22.48 -35.66 0.99
N ARG A 76 -22.14 -35.16 2.19
CA ARG A 76 -20.77 -35.26 2.74
C ARG A 76 -20.22 -36.72 2.72
N TYR A 77 -21.09 -37.72 2.88
CA TYR A 77 -20.69 -39.12 2.92
C TYR A 77 -20.47 -39.73 1.53
N ASP A 78 -20.93 -39.05 0.46
CA ASP A 78 -20.81 -39.50 -0.94
C ASP A 78 -19.63 -38.78 -1.66
N LEU A 79 -18.94 -37.89 -0.97
CA LEU A 79 -17.77 -37.20 -1.53
C LEU A 79 -16.57 -38.15 -1.60
N THR A 80 -16.01 -38.26 -2.80
CA THR A 80 -14.73 -38.95 -3.02
C THR A 80 -13.55 -38.04 -2.70
N ASP A 81 -12.33 -38.57 -2.59
CA ASP A 81 -11.11 -37.76 -2.42
C ASP A 81 -10.90 -36.77 -3.56
N ALA A 82 -11.30 -37.12 -4.78
CA ALA A 82 -11.26 -36.23 -5.94
C ALA A 82 -12.26 -35.08 -5.82
N ASP A 83 -13.46 -35.36 -5.30
CA ASP A 83 -14.47 -34.34 -5.02
C ASP A 83 -13.96 -33.33 -3.95
N LEU A 84 -13.40 -33.85 -2.87
CA LEU A 84 -12.82 -33.01 -1.79
C LEU A 84 -11.68 -32.15 -2.31
N ALA A 85 -10.81 -32.68 -3.17
CA ALA A 85 -9.74 -31.92 -3.78
C ALA A 85 -10.26 -30.81 -4.71
N ASN A 86 -11.32 -31.09 -5.49
CA ASN A 86 -11.95 -30.08 -6.34
C ASN A 86 -12.71 -29.02 -5.54
N GLN A 87 -13.37 -29.40 -4.47
CA GLN A 87 -14.03 -28.48 -3.54
C GLN A 87 -13.00 -27.52 -2.93
N ALA A 88 -11.88 -28.03 -2.43
CA ALA A 88 -10.81 -27.21 -1.86
C ALA A 88 -10.22 -26.21 -2.88
N ARG A 89 -10.06 -26.64 -4.15
CA ARG A 89 -9.63 -25.74 -5.23
C ARG A 89 -10.66 -24.66 -5.53
N HIS A 90 -11.93 -25.03 -5.58
CA HIS A 90 -13.02 -24.08 -5.80
C HIS A 90 -13.09 -23.03 -4.70
N GLU A 91 -13.01 -23.44 -3.45
CA GLU A 91 -12.99 -22.53 -2.28
C GLU A 91 -11.78 -21.59 -2.31
N ALA A 92 -10.58 -22.12 -2.60
CA ALA A 92 -9.37 -21.33 -2.73
C ALA A 92 -9.47 -20.29 -3.85
N HIS A 93 -10.00 -20.67 -5.01
CA HIS A 93 -10.17 -19.78 -6.14
C HIS A 93 -11.23 -18.71 -5.86
N THR A 94 -12.36 -19.06 -5.26
CA THR A 94 -13.42 -18.12 -4.88
C THR A 94 -12.91 -17.10 -3.86
N THR A 95 -12.15 -17.56 -2.87
CA THR A 95 -11.51 -16.70 -1.88
C THR A 95 -10.54 -15.74 -2.55
N TRP A 96 -9.68 -16.24 -3.44
CA TRP A 96 -8.73 -15.42 -4.19
C TRP A 96 -9.45 -14.36 -5.04
N GLN A 97 -10.52 -14.70 -5.76
CA GLN A 97 -11.31 -13.74 -6.55
C GLN A 97 -11.89 -12.64 -5.65
N SER A 98 -12.46 -12.99 -4.51
CA SER A 98 -13.01 -12.05 -3.55
C SER A 98 -11.94 -11.12 -2.98
N ASP A 99 -10.76 -11.67 -2.67
CA ASP A 99 -9.62 -10.89 -2.18
C ASP A 99 -9.07 -9.93 -3.23
N MET A 100 -8.98 -10.37 -4.49
CA MET A 100 -8.54 -9.52 -5.60
C MET A 100 -9.51 -8.37 -5.85
N ALA A 101 -10.83 -8.63 -5.84
CA ALA A 101 -11.86 -7.60 -5.97
C ALA A 101 -11.72 -6.56 -4.84
N ARG A 102 -11.63 -7.00 -3.58
CA ARG A 102 -11.48 -6.11 -2.43
C ARG A 102 -10.22 -5.24 -2.51
N ARG A 103 -9.10 -5.80 -2.98
CA ARG A 103 -7.86 -5.03 -3.18
C ARG A 103 -8.00 -4.00 -4.29
N THR A 104 -8.67 -4.35 -5.39
CA THR A 104 -8.96 -3.41 -6.48
C THR A 104 -9.84 -2.25 -6.01
N ASP A 105 -10.89 -2.53 -5.24
CA ASP A 105 -11.75 -1.50 -4.65
C ASP A 105 -10.93 -0.59 -3.72
N ARG A 106 -10.02 -1.18 -2.94
CA ARG A 106 -9.14 -0.41 -2.05
C ARG A 106 -8.23 0.55 -2.80
N ILE A 107 -7.71 0.17 -3.97
CA ILE A 107 -6.93 1.08 -4.82
C ILE A 107 -7.79 2.24 -5.30
N ALA A 108 -9.01 1.98 -5.75
CA ALA A 108 -9.91 3.05 -6.19
C ALA A 108 -10.20 4.07 -5.06
N GLU A 109 -10.37 3.60 -3.83
CA GLU A 109 -10.51 4.48 -2.65
C GLU A 109 -9.25 5.31 -2.39
N LEU A 110 -8.06 4.69 -2.49
CA LEU A 110 -6.79 5.37 -2.27
C LEU A 110 -6.52 6.41 -3.36
N ASP A 111 -6.79 6.08 -4.62
CA ASP A 111 -6.66 7.03 -5.73
C ASP A 111 -7.62 8.20 -5.57
N ALA A 112 -8.87 7.94 -5.22
CA ALA A 112 -9.84 9.01 -4.96
C ALA A 112 -9.39 9.93 -3.81
N ARG A 113 -8.64 9.39 -2.83
CA ARG A 113 -8.12 10.13 -1.70
C ARG A 113 -6.86 10.92 -2.04
N PHE A 114 -5.94 10.36 -2.80
CA PHE A 114 -4.59 10.91 -2.98
C PHE A 114 -4.41 11.62 -4.32
N ALA A 115 -4.88 11.05 -5.42
CA ALA A 115 -4.60 11.55 -6.77
C ALA A 115 -5.08 12.98 -7.06
N PRO A 116 -6.20 13.48 -6.49
CA PRO A 116 -6.64 14.85 -6.71
C PRO A 116 -5.81 15.91 -5.98
N TRP A 117 -4.93 15.51 -5.07
CA TRP A 117 -4.28 16.41 -4.14
C TRP A 117 -2.76 16.31 -4.19
N TYR A 118 -2.10 17.42 -3.96
CA TYR A 118 -0.73 17.46 -3.49
C TYR A 118 -0.73 17.95 -2.04
N TYR A 119 0.16 17.39 -1.27
CA TYR A 119 0.32 17.72 0.14
C TYR A 119 1.51 18.61 0.31
N VAL A 120 1.51 19.44 1.35
CA VAL A 120 2.67 20.20 1.77
C VAL A 120 3.17 19.60 3.07
N ILE A 121 4.40 19.13 3.08
CA ILE A 121 5.03 18.54 4.27
C ILE A 121 6.20 19.41 4.74
N SER A 122 6.43 19.42 6.04
CA SER A 122 7.59 20.12 6.63
C SER A 122 8.90 19.40 6.31
N SER A 123 10.03 20.12 6.38
CA SER A 123 11.36 19.50 6.28
C SER A 123 11.56 18.39 7.30
N GLU A 124 11.11 18.58 8.53
CA GLU A 124 11.18 17.55 9.57
C GLU A 124 10.47 16.25 9.17
N SER A 125 9.30 16.35 8.54
CA SER A 125 8.58 15.20 8.04
C SER A 125 9.27 14.55 6.83
N PHE A 126 9.89 15.37 5.97
CA PHE A 126 10.68 14.89 4.85
C PHE A 126 11.93 14.13 5.34
N ASP A 127 12.66 14.69 6.31
CA ASP A 127 13.89 14.10 6.84
C ASP A 127 13.66 12.70 7.48
N LYS A 128 12.47 12.47 8.04
CA LYS A 128 12.09 11.15 8.59
C LYS A 128 11.98 10.06 7.51
N VAL A 129 11.74 10.41 6.26
CA VAL A 129 11.61 9.47 5.15
C VAL A 129 12.78 9.54 4.17
N HIS A 130 13.58 10.60 4.23
CA HIS A 130 14.79 10.78 3.43
C HIS A 130 15.97 10.04 4.07
N LEU A 131 15.96 8.71 3.94
CA LEU A 131 17.00 7.85 4.50
C LEU A 131 18.23 7.84 3.59
N THR A 132 19.38 8.01 4.19
CA THR A 132 20.66 7.85 3.51
C THR A 132 21.09 6.36 3.51
N ARG A 133 22.04 6.01 2.64
CA ARG A 133 22.60 4.65 2.62
C ARG A 133 23.14 4.22 4.00
N THR A 134 23.71 5.15 4.74
CA THR A 134 24.28 4.90 6.08
C THR A 134 23.20 4.53 7.08
N ASP A 135 21.99 5.14 6.97
CA ASP A 135 20.86 4.85 7.85
C ASP A 135 20.28 3.44 7.61
N LEU A 136 20.45 2.93 6.38
CA LEU A 136 19.95 1.63 5.95
C LEU A 136 20.95 0.48 6.17
N THR A 137 22.22 0.77 6.44
CA THR A 137 23.26 -0.24 6.64
C THR A 137 23.67 -0.34 8.10
N LYS A 138 23.67 -1.55 8.64
CA LYS A 138 24.31 -1.82 9.94
C LYS A 138 25.77 -2.22 9.67
N ASP A 139 26.71 -1.61 10.39
CA ASP A 139 28.08 -2.10 10.41
C ASP A 139 28.08 -3.56 10.84
N LYS A 140 28.72 -4.41 10.04
CA LYS A 140 28.87 -5.82 10.39
C LYS A 140 29.76 -5.84 11.64
N ALA A 141 29.17 -6.14 12.80
CA ALA A 141 29.93 -6.33 14.02
C ALA A 141 31.00 -7.41 13.76
N ASN A 142 32.24 -7.04 13.99
CA ASN A 142 33.44 -7.88 13.80
C ASN A 142 33.56 -8.82 15.00
#